data_2e8194e9439593904f9818ac6c2ff788
#
_entry.id   2e8194e9439593904f9818ac6c2ff788
#
_cell.length_a   1.000
_cell.length_b   1.000
_cell.length_c   1.000
_cell.angle_alpha   90.00
_cell.angle_beta   90.00
_cell.angle_gamma   90.00
#
_symmetry.space_group_name_H-M   'P 1'
#
loop_
_entity.id
_entity.type
_entity.pdbx_description
1 polymer ?
#
loop_
_entity_poly.entity_id
_entity_poly.type
_entity_poly.pdbx_seq_one_letter_code
_entity_poly.pdbx_strand_id
1 'polypeptide(L)'
;MSFVVAGAEAMSAAAGDLAGLAATLHSANAAAALPTSVLAAAGADEVSAAVASLFAGNAQAYQSLSAQAAAFHEQFIQSLNASARWYAAAEAANASPLQLLLDAMNAPTQLLLGRPLIGNGADGAPGQNGGAGGLLFGNGGAGGAGTAGHPDGGNGGAAGLWGDGGG
;
A
#
# COMPACT_ATOMS: atom_id res chain seq x y z
N MET A 1 1.03 8.37 25.35
CA MET A 1 1.58 7.20 24.64
C MET A 1 1.46 7.47 23.16
N SER A 2 2.56 7.40 22.41
CA SER A 2 2.56 7.63 20.97
C SER A 2 2.15 6.32 20.29
N PHE A 3 1.03 6.31 19.58
CA PHE A 3 0.63 5.16 18.77
C PHE A 3 1.32 5.27 17.41
N VAL A 4 2.11 4.28 17.05
CA VAL A 4 2.65 4.13 15.70
C VAL A 4 1.62 3.34 14.91
N VAL A 5 0.93 3.99 13.98
CA VAL A 5 0.05 3.32 13.03
C VAL A 5 0.92 2.92 11.83
N ALA A 6 1.29 1.66 11.77
CA ALA A 6 1.95 1.09 10.59
C ALA A 6 0.87 0.66 9.59
N GLY A 7 0.58 1.50 8.60
CA GLY A 7 -0.37 1.15 7.54
C GLY A 7 0.16 0.02 6.66
N ALA A 8 -0.62 -1.03 6.46
CA ALA A 8 -0.27 -2.17 5.60
C ALA A 8 0.08 -1.72 4.16
N GLU A 9 -0.61 -0.69 3.66
CA GLU A 9 -0.33 -0.08 2.35
C GLU A 9 1.05 0.57 2.28
N ALA A 10 1.44 1.32 3.33
CA ALA A 10 2.76 1.95 3.40
C ALA A 10 3.89 0.91 3.43
N MET A 11 3.68 -0.22 4.12
CA MET A 11 4.64 -1.34 4.14
C MET A 11 4.76 -2.00 2.77
N SER A 12 3.65 -2.19 2.05
CA SER A 12 3.64 -2.74 0.69
C SER A 12 4.30 -1.79 -0.31
N ALA A 13 4.08 -0.48 -0.20
CA ALA A 13 4.74 0.53 -1.02
C ALA A 13 6.25 0.52 -0.79
N ALA A 14 6.69 0.52 0.48
CA ALA A 14 8.10 0.43 0.84
C ALA A 14 8.77 -0.86 0.30
N ALA A 15 8.06 -1.99 0.33
CA ALA A 15 8.54 -3.23 -0.27
C ALA A 15 8.73 -3.10 -1.79
N GLY A 16 7.83 -2.39 -2.47
CA GLY A 16 7.93 -2.08 -3.91
C GLY A 16 9.14 -1.19 -4.24
N ASP A 17 9.37 -0.14 -3.45
CA ASP A 17 10.53 0.75 -3.61
C ASP A 17 11.85 -0.01 -3.40
N LEU A 18 11.90 -0.87 -2.39
CA LEU A 18 13.07 -1.72 -2.14
C LEU A 18 13.32 -2.71 -3.28
N ALA A 19 12.27 -3.27 -3.89
CA ALA A 19 12.41 -4.14 -5.06
C ALA A 19 12.98 -3.37 -6.28
N GLY A 20 12.53 -2.14 -6.50
CA GLY A 20 13.08 -1.25 -7.53
C GLY A 20 14.56 -0.94 -7.32
N LEU A 21 14.96 -0.66 -6.07
CA LEU A 21 16.36 -0.44 -5.69
C LEU A 21 17.21 -1.70 -5.94
N ALA A 22 16.70 -2.88 -5.56
CA ALA A 22 17.38 -4.15 -5.81
C ALA A 22 17.64 -4.39 -7.30
N ALA A 23 16.65 -4.13 -8.17
CA ALA A 23 16.79 -4.28 -9.61
C ALA A 23 17.87 -3.34 -10.18
N THR A 24 17.93 -2.10 -9.69
CA THR A 24 18.95 -1.11 -10.10
C THR A 24 20.35 -1.55 -9.68
N LEU A 25 20.52 -2.00 -8.43
CA LEU A 25 21.80 -2.52 -7.92
C LEU A 25 22.24 -3.76 -8.67
N HIS A 26 21.32 -4.68 -8.95
CA HIS A 26 21.63 -5.88 -9.73
C HIS A 26 22.13 -5.54 -11.15
N SER A 27 21.45 -4.62 -11.82
CA SER A 27 21.85 -4.15 -13.15
C SER A 27 23.25 -3.50 -13.14
N ALA A 28 23.52 -2.63 -12.15
CA ALA A 28 24.82 -1.98 -12.00
C ALA A 28 25.95 -3.00 -11.74
N ASN A 29 25.71 -3.97 -10.84
CA ASN A 29 26.66 -5.02 -10.50
C ASN A 29 26.95 -5.93 -11.70
N ALA A 30 25.92 -6.30 -12.47
CA ALA A 30 26.06 -7.08 -13.69
C ALA A 30 26.90 -6.34 -14.75
N ALA A 31 26.65 -5.04 -14.93
CA ALA A 31 27.43 -4.21 -15.86
C ALA A 31 28.90 -4.08 -15.44
N ALA A 32 29.18 -4.04 -14.13
CA ALA A 32 30.55 -3.94 -13.60
C ALA A 32 31.31 -5.28 -13.56
N ALA A 33 30.61 -6.43 -13.65
CA ALA A 33 31.21 -7.74 -13.40
C ALA A 33 32.36 -8.06 -14.37
N LEU A 34 32.15 -7.96 -15.68
CA LEU A 34 33.18 -8.24 -16.70
C LEU A 34 34.35 -7.22 -16.67
N PRO A 35 34.10 -5.89 -16.69
CA PRO A 35 35.19 -4.92 -16.70
C PRO A 35 36.12 -4.97 -15.48
N THR A 36 35.61 -5.44 -14.35
CA THR A 36 36.37 -5.49 -13.10
C THR A 36 37.06 -6.83 -12.83
N SER A 37 36.50 -7.94 -13.36
CA SER A 37 37.06 -9.28 -13.16
C SER A 37 38.06 -9.72 -14.21
N VAL A 38 38.05 -9.10 -15.41
CA VAL A 38 38.93 -9.42 -16.52
C VAL A 38 39.82 -8.21 -16.83
N LEU A 39 40.70 -7.88 -15.89
CA LEU A 39 41.67 -6.81 -16.05
C LEU A 39 42.91 -7.31 -16.80
N ALA A 40 43.26 -6.68 -17.91
CA ALA A 40 44.52 -6.91 -18.58
C ALA A 40 45.68 -6.28 -17.77
N ALA A 41 46.79 -6.97 -17.68
CA ALA A 41 48.01 -6.39 -17.10
C ALA A 41 48.45 -5.13 -17.92
N ALA A 42 48.84 -4.08 -17.20
CA ALA A 42 49.25 -2.80 -17.82
C ALA A 42 50.56 -2.90 -18.60
N GLY A 43 51.38 -3.90 -18.30
CA GLY A 43 52.66 -4.20 -18.98
C GLY A 43 52.90 -5.71 -19.03
N ALA A 44 53.92 -6.11 -19.78
CA ALA A 44 54.34 -7.51 -19.91
C ALA A 44 55.34 -7.93 -18.81
N ASP A 45 55.16 -7.43 -17.59
CA ASP A 45 56.00 -7.69 -16.43
C ASP A 45 55.20 -8.35 -15.31
N GLU A 46 55.91 -9.01 -14.41
CA GLU A 46 55.36 -9.80 -13.32
C GLU A 46 54.59 -8.94 -12.31
N VAL A 47 54.98 -7.67 -12.14
CA VAL A 47 54.31 -6.77 -11.19
C VAL A 47 52.97 -6.35 -11.73
N SER A 48 52.87 -5.99 -13.01
CA SER A 48 51.61 -5.66 -13.69
C SER A 48 50.64 -6.83 -13.70
N ALA A 49 51.16 -8.06 -13.92
CA ALA A 49 50.36 -9.30 -13.85
C ALA A 49 49.85 -9.57 -12.43
N ALA A 50 50.67 -9.40 -11.39
CA ALA A 50 50.32 -9.57 -10.00
C ALA A 50 49.20 -8.57 -9.56
N VAL A 51 49.35 -7.32 -9.97
CA VAL A 51 48.35 -6.26 -9.70
C VAL A 51 47.01 -6.58 -10.36
N ALA A 52 47.02 -6.96 -11.64
CA ALA A 52 45.80 -7.36 -12.34
C ALA A 52 45.10 -8.55 -11.67
N SER A 53 45.87 -9.55 -11.21
CA SER A 53 45.36 -10.70 -10.47
C SER A 53 44.74 -10.30 -9.10
N LEU A 54 45.36 -9.37 -8.38
CA LEU A 54 44.83 -8.86 -7.11
C LEU A 54 43.45 -8.17 -7.33
N PHE A 55 43.33 -7.32 -8.33
CA PHE A 55 42.06 -6.67 -8.64
C PHE A 55 40.99 -7.65 -9.10
N ALA A 56 41.34 -8.62 -9.94
CA ALA A 56 40.42 -9.68 -10.37
C ALA A 56 39.92 -10.51 -9.18
N GLY A 57 40.81 -10.87 -8.25
CA GLY A 57 40.43 -11.58 -7.01
C GLY A 57 39.50 -10.76 -6.12
N ASN A 58 39.77 -9.45 -5.96
CA ASN A 58 38.90 -8.56 -5.22
C ASN A 58 37.53 -8.40 -5.89
N ALA A 59 37.49 -8.30 -7.22
CA ALA A 59 36.24 -8.23 -7.97
C ALA A 59 35.39 -9.50 -7.80
N GLN A 60 36.00 -10.69 -7.82
CA GLN A 60 35.30 -11.95 -7.57
C GLN A 60 34.75 -12.04 -6.15
N ALA A 61 35.52 -11.62 -5.14
CA ALA A 61 35.05 -11.53 -3.77
C ALA A 61 33.86 -10.58 -3.61
N TYR A 62 33.93 -9.43 -4.24
CA TYR A 62 32.81 -8.46 -4.29
C TYR A 62 31.57 -9.06 -4.95
N GLN A 63 31.69 -9.76 -6.08
CA GLN A 63 30.54 -10.41 -6.74
C GLN A 63 29.88 -11.46 -5.83
N SER A 64 30.67 -12.24 -5.11
CA SER A 64 30.16 -13.22 -4.15
C SER A 64 29.37 -12.55 -3.02
N LEU A 65 29.94 -11.47 -2.43
CA LEU A 65 29.26 -10.69 -1.39
C LEU A 65 27.99 -10.02 -1.91
N SER A 66 28.04 -9.48 -3.11
CA SER A 66 26.89 -8.85 -3.77
C SER A 66 25.74 -9.84 -4.00
N ALA A 67 26.03 -11.08 -4.38
CA ALA A 67 25.03 -12.13 -4.52
C ALA A 67 24.37 -12.49 -3.16
N GLN A 68 25.15 -12.56 -2.08
CA GLN A 68 24.62 -12.80 -0.74
C GLN A 68 23.75 -11.63 -0.25
N ALA A 69 24.18 -10.39 -0.51
CA ALA A 69 23.40 -9.21 -0.17
C ALA A 69 22.07 -9.16 -0.96
N ALA A 70 22.09 -9.55 -2.22
CA ALA A 70 20.87 -9.64 -3.03
C ALA A 70 19.88 -10.68 -2.49
N ALA A 71 20.34 -11.86 -2.10
CA ALA A 71 19.51 -12.89 -1.52
C ALA A 71 18.90 -12.44 -0.17
N PHE A 72 19.69 -11.79 0.68
CA PHE A 72 19.18 -11.21 1.93
C PHE A 72 18.13 -10.14 1.68
N HIS A 73 18.38 -9.26 0.73
CA HIS A 73 17.44 -8.18 0.37
C HIS A 73 16.10 -8.73 -0.13
N GLU A 74 16.14 -9.78 -0.94
CA GLU A 74 14.94 -10.47 -1.43
C GLU A 74 14.13 -11.08 -0.28
N GLN A 75 14.79 -11.79 0.65
CA GLN A 75 14.14 -12.32 1.85
C GLN A 75 13.53 -11.22 2.71
N PHE A 76 14.20 -10.09 2.84
CA PHE A 76 13.68 -8.93 3.58
C PHE A 76 12.40 -8.39 2.94
N ILE A 77 12.37 -8.19 1.61
CA ILE A 77 11.18 -7.76 0.86
C ILE A 77 10.02 -8.75 1.05
N GLN A 78 10.29 -10.05 0.98
CA GLN A 78 9.28 -11.08 1.20
C GLN A 78 8.70 -11.02 2.62
N SER A 79 9.55 -10.83 3.63
CA SER A 79 9.14 -10.69 5.03
C SER A 79 8.29 -9.45 5.26
N LEU A 80 8.66 -8.33 4.63
CA LEU A 80 7.90 -7.07 4.71
C LEU A 80 6.52 -7.21 4.08
N ASN A 81 6.43 -7.83 2.91
CA ASN A 81 5.16 -8.13 2.24
C ASN A 81 4.29 -9.11 3.04
N ALA A 82 4.88 -10.11 3.67
CA ALA A 82 4.16 -11.04 4.55
C ALA A 82 3.57 -10.30 5.75
N SER A 83 4.37 -9.43 6.40
CA SER A 83 3.92 -8.60 7.52
C SER A 83 2.77 -7.67 7.13
N ALA A 84 2.85 -7.01 5.97
CA ALA A 84 1.77 -6.16 5.46
C ALA A 84 0.45 -6.93 5.31
N ARG A 85 0.50 -8.15 4.76
CA ARG A 85 -0.69 -9.01 4.64
C ARG A 85 -1.25 -9.44 5.99
N TRP A 86 -0.41 -9.75 6.97
CA TRP A 86 -0.83 -10.07 8.33
C TRP A 86 -1.56 -8.91 8.99
N TYR A 87 -1.05 -7.68 8.86
CA TYR A 87 -1.73 -6.49 9.37
C TYR A 87 -3.08 -6.27 8.68
N ALA A 88 -3.13 -6.34 7.35
CA ALA A 88 -4.39 -6.20 6.61
C ALA A 88 -5.42 -7.27 7.01
N ALA A 89 -5.00 -8.52 7.20
CA ALA A 89 -5.88 -9.59 7.66
C ALA A 89 -6.38 -9.37 9.09
N ALA A 90 -5.53 -8.87 9.99
CA ALA A 90 -5.91 -8.55 11.36
C ALA A 90 -6.93 -7.40 11.42
N GLU A 91 -6.73 -6.35 10.61
CA GLU A 91 -7.68 -5.24 10.48
C GLU A 91 -9.03 -5.73 9.95
N ALA A 92 -9.04 -6.55 8.90
CA ALA A 92 -10.26 -7.14 8.35
C ALA A 92 -10.98 -8.05 9.38
N ALA A 93 -10.23 -8.85 10.13
CA ALA A 93 -10.80 -9.69 11.19
C ALA A 93 -11.42 -8.88 12.34
N ASN A 94 -10.84 -7.73 12.68
CA ASN A 94 -11.37 -6.84 13.71
C ASN A 94 -12.59 -6.03 13.22
N ALA A 95 -12.66 -5.69 11.94
CA ALA A 95 -13.77 -4.95 11.35
C ALA A 95 -15.03 -5.82 11.20
N SER A 96 -14.88 -7.11 10.89
CA SER A 96 -15.99 -8.03 10.61
C SER A 96 -16.99 -8.21 11.77
N PRO A 97 -16.57 -8.42 13.04
CA PRO A 97 -17.50 -8.56 14.15
C PRO A 97 -18.31 -7.30 14.43
N LEU A 98 -17.67 -6.13 14.29
CA LEU A 98 -18.35 -4.85 14.47
C LEU A 98 -19.40 -4.62 13.37
N GLN A 99 -19.09 -4.96 12.13
CA GLN A 99 -20.03 -4.84 11.01
C GLN A 99 -21.23 -5.77 11.20
N LEU A 100 -21.02 -7.03 11.60
CA LEU A 100 -22.10 -7.97 11.91
C LEU A 100 -23.01 -7.46 13.02
N LEU A 101 -22.45 -6.84 14.06
CA LEU A 101 -23.22 -6.24 15.15
C LEU A 101 -24.03 -5.03 14.64
N LEU A 102 -23.43 -4.16 13.85
CA LEU A 102 -24.11 -3.01 13.25
C LEU A 102 -25.25 -3.48 12.32
N ASP A 103 -25.01 -4.50 11.49
CA ASP A 103 -26.02 -5.06 10.60
C ASP A 103 -27.19 -5.66 11.40
N ALA A 104 -26.91 -6.38 12.48
CA ALA A 104 -27.96 -6.93 13.35
C ALA A 104 -28.77 -5.83 14.05
N MET A 105 -28.13 -4.74 14.47
CA MET A 105 -28.80 -3.59 15.06
C MET A 105 -29.63 -2.79 14.06
N ASN A 106 -29.16 -2.70 12.82
CA ASN A 106 -29.79 -1.93 11.77
C ASN A 106 -30.92 -2.71 11.05
N ALA A 107 -30.87 -4.04 11.05
CA ALA A 107 -31.81 -4.87 10.31
C ALA A 107 -33.32 -4.56 10.59
N PRO A 108 -33.77 -4.39 11.85
CA PRO A 108 -35.16 -4.08 12.12
C PRO A 108 -35.61 -2.74 11.55
N THR A 109 -34.80 -1.69 11.72
CA THR A 109 -35.13 -0.34 11.24
C THR A 109 -34.99 -0.22 9.73
N GLN A 110 -34.05 -0.93 9.16
CA GLN A 110 -33.88 -1.01 7.71
C GLN A 110 -35.12 -1.70 7.07
N LEU A 111 -35.61 -2.77 7.66
CA LEU A 111 -36.78 -3.50 7.15
C LEU A 111 -38.09 -2.71 7.29
N LEU A 112 -38.30 -2.01 8.42
CA LEU A 112 -39.54 -1.32 8.71
C LEU A 112 -39.61 0.10 8.16
N LEU A 113 -38.47 0.80 8.11
CA LEU A 113 -38.39 2.24 7.83
C LEU A 113 -37.50 2.56 6.62
N GLY A 114 -36.84 1.57 6.03
CA GLY A 114 -35.91 1.74 4.91
C GLY A 114 -34.65 2.54 5.27
N ARG A 115 -34.37 2.70 6.58
CA ARG A 115 -33.20 3.46 7.09
C ARG A 115 -32.51 2.69 8.20
N PRO A 116 -31.17 2.70 8.26
CA PRO A 116 -30.44 2.11 9.39
C PRO A 116 -30.70 2.90 10.68
N LEU A 117 -30.50 2.27 11.82
CA LEU A 117 -30.51 2.95 13.13
C LEU A 117 -29.24 3.79 13.31
N ILE A 118 -28.10 3.21 12.95
CA ILE A 118 -26.75 3.80 13.06
C ILE A 118 -26.02 3.58 11.76
N GLY A 119 -25.43 4.64 11.19
CA GLY A 119 -24.61 4.61 9.98
C GLY A 119 -24.75 5.87 9.14
N ASN A 120 -23.75 6.19 8.37
CA ASN A 120 -23.82 7.32 7.46
C ASN A 120 -24.61 6.96 6.19
N GLY A 121 -25.24 7.96 5.59
CA GLY A 121 -25.84 7.84 4.26
C GLY A 121 -24.76 7.70 3.19
N ALA A 122 -25.05 6.94 2.14
CA ALA A 122 -24.16 6.83 0.99
C ALA A 122 -24.15 8.13 0.19
N ASP A 123 -23.00 8.49 -0.37
CA ASP A 123 -22.91 9.63 -1.29
C ASP A 123 -23.68 9.35 -2.59
N GLY A 124 -24.29 10.36 -3.13
CA GLY A 124 -25.04 10.29 -4.38
C GLY A 124 -24.11 10.08 -5.59
N ALA A 125 -24.50 9.21 -6.51
CA ALA A 125 -23.87 9.14 -7.81
C ALA A 125 -24.10 10.46 -8.60
N PRO A 126 -23.33 10.76 -9.66
CA PRO A 126 -23.49 11.99 -10.43
C PRO A 126 -24.96 12.24 -10.84
N GLY A 127 -25.51 13.40 -10.47
CA GLY A 127 -26.89 13.78 -10.67
C GLY A 127 -27.91 13.15 -9.71
N GLN A 128 -27.48 12.40 -8.70
CA GLN A 128 -28.37 11.77 -7.70
C GLN A 128 -28.20 12.38 -6.33
N ASN A 129 -29.24 12.31 -5.51
CA ASN A 129 -29.21 12.77 -4.13
C ASN A 129 -28.37 11.82 -3.26
N GLY A 130 -27.73 12.37 -2.25
CA GLY A 130 -27.10 11.60 -1.17
C GLY A 130 -28.13 10.83 -0.35
N GLY A 131 -27.73 9.68 0.18
CA GLY A 131 -28.55 8.85 1.05
C GLY A 131 -28.75 9.48 2.43
N ALA A 132 -29.88 9.21 3.07
CA ALA A 132 -30.09 9.62 4.45
C ALA A 132 -29.23 8.82 5.42
N GLY A 133 -28.69 9.48 6.43
CA GLY A 133 -27.99 8.85 7.57
C GLY A 133 -28.93 8.04 8.46
N GLY A 134 -28.36 7.32 9.42
CA GLY A 134 -29.11 6.52 10.39
C GLY A 134 -30.06 7.37 11.24
N LEU A 135 -31.10 6.72 11.76
CA LEU A 135 -32.15 7.41 12.55
C LEU A 135 -31.60 8.07 13.83
N LEU A 136 -30.72 7.37 14.55
CA LEU A 136 -30.11 7.87 15.79
C LEU A 136 -28.78 8.58 15.52
N PHE A 137 -27.85 7.88 14.90
CA PHE A 137 -26.52 8.39 14.60
C PHE A 137 -26.20 8.18 13.13
N GLY A 138 -25.80 9.25 12.45
CA GLY A 138 -25.28 9.20 11.10
C GLY A 138 -25.39 10.50 10.37
N ASN A 139 -24.38 10.80 9.58
CA ASN A 139 -24.38 11.92 8.68
C ASN A 139 -25.15 11.56 7.41
N GLY A 140 -25.79 12.53 6.78
CA GLY A 140 -26.30 12.40 5.42
C GLY A 140 -25.15 12.25 4.42
N GLY A 141 -25.33 11.49 3.36
CA GLY A 141 -24.40 11.40 2.24
C GLY A 141 -24.38 12.68 1.42
N ALA A 142 -23.26 13.03 0.80
CA ALA A 142 -23.15 14.16 -0.09
C ALA A 142 -23.99 13.95 -1.36
N GLY A 143 -24.53 15.04 -1.93
CA GLY A 143 -25.18 15.01 -3.23
C GLY A 143 -24.17 14.75 -4.36
N GLY A 144 -24.56 14.03 -5.39
CA GLY A 144 -23.73 13.76 -6.55
C GLY A 144 -23.48 15.01 -7.39
N ALA A 145 -22.31 15.10 -8.01
CA ALA A 145 -21.93 16.18 -8.90
C ALA A 145 -22.92 16.33 -10.06
N GLY A 146 -23.09 17.57 -10.57
CA GLY A 146 -23.95 17.86 -11.71
C GLY A 146 -23.53 17.08 -12.97
N THR A 147 -24.50 16.75 -13.78
CA THR A 147 -24.34 16.10 -15.09
C THR A 147 -24.99 16.94 -16.17
N ALA A 148 -24.76 16.59 -17.45
CA ALA A 148 -25.43 17.28 -18.59
C ALA A 148 -26.95 17.26 -18.50
N GLY A 149 -27.56 16.24 -17.87
CA GLY A 149 -29.00 16.12 -17.68
C GLY A 149 -29.53 16.72 -16.35
N HIS A 150 -28.66 16.93 -15.37
CA HIS A 150 -28.94 17.50 -14.04
C HIS A 150 -27.77 18.43 -13.63
N PRO A 151 -27.75 19.65 -14.25
CA PRO A 151 -26.59 20.54 -14.04
C PRO A 151 -26.41 21.01 -12.60
N ASP A 152 -27.47 21.08 -11.82
CA ASP A 152 -27.43 21.51 -10.41
C ASP A 152 -26.90 20.43 -9.44
N GLY A 153 -26.67 19.19 -9.95
CA GLY A 153 -26.25 18.07 -9.10
C GLY A 153 -27.41 17.50 -8.25
N GLY A 154 -27.04 16.63 -7.31
CA GLY A 154 -27.96 16.04 -6.35
C GLY A 154 -27.99 16.81 -5.02
N ASN A 155 -29.08 16.72 -4.28
CA ASN A 155 -29.16 17.26 -2.94
C ASN A 155 -28.44 16.33 -1.94
N GLY A 156 -27.83 16.89 -0.90
CA GLY A 156 -27.31 16.09 0.20
C GLY A 156 -28.42 15.36 0.97
N GLY A 157 -28.05 14.23 1.59
CA GLY A 157 -28.94 13.41 2.39
C GLY A 157 -29.23 14.02 3.77
N ALA A 158 -30.37 13.65 4.36
CA ALA A 158 -30.73 14.08 5.72
C ALA A 158 -29.87 13.37 6.77
N ALA A 159 -29.48 14.11 7.82
CA ALA A 159 -28.83 13.53 9.02
C ALA A 159 -29.76 12.65 9.85
N GLY A 160 -29.18 11.94 10.82
CA GLY A 160 -29.89 11.34 11.95
C GLY A 160 -30.24 12.35 13.03
N LEU A 161 -30.63 11.84 14.20
CA LEU A 161 -30.83 12.64 15.41
C LEU A 161 -29.53 13.33 15.84
N TRP A 162 -28.41 12.62 15.67
CA TRP A 162 -27.03 13.08 15.90
C TRP A 162 -26.24 12.88 14.62
N GLY A 163 -25.81 13.95 14.00
CA GLY A 163 -25.04 13.97 12.77
C GLY A 163 -25.27 15.23 11.95
N ASP A 164 -24.53 15.36 10.87
CA ASP A 164 -24.61 16.49 9.95
C ASP A 164 -25.34 16.08 8.67
N GLY A 165 -26.11 16.99 8.07
CA GLY A 165 -26.68 16.79 6.73
C GLY A 165 -25.58 16.69 5.69
N GLY A 166 -25.82 15.98 4.59
CA GLY A 166 -24.93 15.96 3.43
C GLY A 166 -24.88 17.33 2.74
N GLY A 167 -23.72 17.62 2.13
CA GLY A 167 -23.52 18.83 1.32
C GLY A 167 -23.99 18.66 -0.12
#